data_74f432d0ca1b7b3d78993d01459b37f5
#
_entry.id   74f432d0ca1b7b3d78993d01459b37f5
#
_cell.length_a   1.000
_cell.length_b   1.000
_cell.length_c   1.000
_cell.angle_alpha   90.00
_cell.angle_beta   90.00
_cell.angle_gamma   90.00
#
_symmetry.space_group_name_H-M   'P 1'
#
loop_
_entity.id
_entity.type
_entity.pdbx_description
1 polymer ?
#
loop_
_entity_poly.entity_id
_entity_poly.type
_entity_poly.pdbx_seq_one_letter_code
_entity_poly.pdbx_strand_id
1 'polypeptide(L)'
;MNKEVSIIHFPGSNCDRDLAVAIKYCLKLKPKFLWHNESHIKDPGIIFIPGGFSFGDYLRAGILATKSPAIKEVIRHAKKGVPIIGICNGFQILTECKLLEGALIKNSSQLFSCKKVFLIPLLSEVLLFQPYELASDTSKIFLLMPFGLVLSNLIGTL
;
A
#
# COMPACT_ATOMS: atom_id res chain seq x y z
N MET A 1 11.06 -16.88 15.09
CA MET A 1 11.82 -15.78 14.50
C MET A 1 10.94 -14.54 14.47
N ASN A 2 11.33 -13.48 15.21
CA ASN A 2 10.61 -12.20 15.14
C ASN A 2 10.91 -11.56 13.79
N LYS A 3 9.97 -11.64 12.87
CA LYS A 3 10.08 -10.99 11.57
C LYS A 3 9.87 -9.48 11.75
N GLU A 4 10.73 -8.68 11.16
CA GLU A 4 10.74 -7.22 11.27
C GLU A 4 9.51 -6.61 10.56
N VAL A 5 8.87 -5.63 11.19
CA VAL A 5 7.84 -4.80 10.56
C VAL A 5 8.52 -3.57 9.98
N SER A 6 8.38 -3.36 8.67
CA SER A 6 9.00 -2.25 7.96
C SER A 6 7.95 -1.25 7.47
N ILE A 7 8.21 0.04 7.64
CA ILE A 7 7.42 1.14 7.07
C ILE A 7 8.31 1.86 6.06
N ILE A 8 7.93 1.84 4.78
CA ILE A 8 8.62 2.61 3.74
C ILE A 8 8.02 4.01 3.70
N HIS A 9 8.84 5.03 3.89
CA HIS A 9 8.36 6.40 3.82
C HIS A 9 9.11 7.24 2.78
N PHE A 10 8.40 8.20 2.22
CA PHE A 10 8.82 9.05 1.11
C PHE A 10 8.76 10.51 1.52
N PRO A 11 9.43 11.41 0.79
CA PRO A 11 9.13 12.84 0.89
C PRO A 11 7.63 13.06 0.71
N GLY A 12 6.97 13.72 1.66
CA GLY A 12 5.53 13.96 1.65
C GLY A 12 4.66 12.83 2.23
N SER A 13 5.22 11.72 2.71
CA SER A 13 4.48 10.77 3.56
C SER A 13 4.24 11.41 4.91
N ASN A 14 3.00 11.78 5.23
CA ASN A 14 2.66 12.45 6.48
C ASN A 14 1.86 11.60 7.46
N CYS A 15 1.46 10.38 7.07
CA CYS A 15 0.76 9.42 7.93
C CYS A 15 1.66 8.28 8.43
N ASP A 16 2.96 8.37 8.27
CA ASP A 16 3.92 7.33 8.64
C ASP A 16 4.04 7.15 10.16
N ARG A 17 4.00 8.26 10.92
CA ARG A 17 4.02 8.23 12.39
C ARG A 17 2.73 7.66 12.96
N ASP A 18 1.58 8.05 12.43
CA ASP A 18 0.28 7.54 12.86
C ASP A 18 0.20 6.02 12.61
N LEU A 19 0.70 5.57 11.47
CA LEU A 19 0.82 4.14 11.15
C LEU A 19 1.73 3.41 12.14
N ALA A 20 2.87 3.98 12.49
CA ALA A 20 3.77 3.39 13.47
C ALA A 20 3.12 3.27 14.86
N VAL A 21 2.35 4.29 15.27
CA VAL A 21 1.57 4.27 16.50
C VAL A 21 0.52 3.16 16.46
N ALA A 22 -0.25 3.07 15.36
CA ALA A 22 -1.25 2.02 15.18
C ALA A 22 -0.64 0.61 15.24
N ILE A 23 0.48 0.37 14.55
CA ILE A 23 1.21 -0.90 14.59
C ILE A 23 1.63 -1.24 16.03
N LYS A 24 2.20 -0.27 16.74
CA LYS A 24 2.62 -0.45 18.13
C LYS A 24 1.46 -0.80 19.05
N TYR A 25 0.34 -0.09 18.94
CA TYR A 25 -0.82 -0.31 19.83
C TYR A 25 -1.62 -1.57 19.48
N CYS A 26 -1.88 -1.81 18.19
CA CYS A 26 -2.74 -2.91 17.76
C CYS A 26 -1.99 -4.24 17.66
N LEU A 27 -0.79 -4.21 17.08
CA LEU A 27 0.00 -5.43 16.84
C LEU A 27 1.04 -5.68 17.92
N LYS A 28 1.28 -4.73 18.83
CA LYS A 28 2.33 -4.80 19.87
C LYS A 28 3.73 -5.02 19.28
N LEU A 29 3.94 -4.58 18.05
CA LEU A 29 5.21 -4.68 17.33
C LEU A 29 5.87 -3.31 17.24
N LYS A 30 7.20 -3.30 17.11
CA LYS A 30 7.98 -2.07 16.90
C LYS A 30 8.37 -2.00 15.43
N PRO A 31 7.77 -1.09 14.64
CA PRO A 31 8.14 -0.96 13.24
C PRO A 31 9.47 -0.23 13.09
N LYS A 32 10.18 -0.54 12.00
CA LYS A 32 11.35 0.15 11.53
C LYS A 32 10.98 1.03 10.35
N PHE A 33 11.37 2.29 10.40
CA PHE A 33 11.24 3.21 9.28
C PHE A 33 12.39 2.98 8.29
N LEU A 34 12.04 2.89 7.02
CA LEU A 34 12.98 2.77 5.92
C LEU A 34 12.72 3.92 4.93
N TRP A 35 13.75 4.67 4.66
CA TRP A 35 13.67 5.78 3.71
C TRP A 35 13.59 5.28 2.27
N HIS A 36 12.90 5.99 1.41
CA HIS A 36 12.68 5.59 0.02
C HIS A 36 13.95 5.29 -0.80
N ASN A 37 15.10 5.81 -0.37
CA ASN A 37 16.39 5.56 -0.99
C ASN A 37 17.08 4.27 -0.54
N GLU A 38 16.51 3.56 0.44
CA GLU A 38 17.07 2.27 0.87
C GLU A 38 17.03 1.28 -0.30
N SER A 39 18.20 0.78 -0.64
CA SER A 39 18.38 -0.20 -1.72
C SER A 39 18.34 -1.66 -1.24
N HIS A 40 18.21 -1.85 0.06
CA HIS A 40 18.16 -3.19 0.65
C HIS A 40 17.27 -3.22 1.89
N ILE A 41 16.26 -4.07 1.85
CA ILE A 41 15.37 -4.35 2.98
C ILE A 41 15.70 -5.76 3.49
N LYS A 42 16.23 -5.83 4.71
CA LYS A 42 16.67 -7.10 5.31
C LYS A 42 15.49 -7.84 5.93
N ASP A 43 15.21 -9.02 5.42
CA ASP A 43 14.27 -10.03 5.98
C ASP A 43 12.97 -9.48 6.61
N PRO A 44 12.20 -8.64 5.91
CA PRO A 44 10.97 -8.09 6.47
C PRO A 44 9.94 -9.21 6.66
N GLY A 45 9.22 -9.15 7.78
CA GLY A 45 8.06 -10.01 8.02
C GLY A 45 6.81 -9.49 7.35
N ILE A 46 6.70 -8.16 7.31
CA ILE A 46 5.62 -7.42 6.67
C ILE A 46 6.13 -6.02 6.33
N ILE A 47 5.67 -5.49 5.20
CA ILE A 47 6.02 -4.14 4.74
C ILE A 47 4.75 -3.30 4.67
N PHE A 48 4.81 -2.09 5.22
CA PHE A 48 3.76 -1.09 5.13
C PHE A 48 4.21 0.08 4.27
N ILE A 49 3.29 0.58 3.44
CA ILE A 49 3.44 1.84 2.70
C ILE A 49 2.34 2.77 3.20
N PRO A 50 2.69 3.87 3.90
CA PRO A 50 1.75 4.75 4.56
C PRO A 50 0.98 5.63 3.59
N GLY A 51 -0.02 6.32 4.12
CA GLY A 51 -0.71 7.42 3.45
C GLY A 51 0.11 8.70 3.44
N GLY A 52 -0.41 9.68 2.69
CA GLY A 52 0.19 10.98 2.50
C GLY A 52 0.17 11.39 1.04
N PHE A 53 1.17 12.18 0.65
CA PHE A 53 1.32 12.74 -0.69
C PHE A 53 2.77 12.55 -1.15
N SER A 54 3.16 11.30 -1.44
CA SER A 54 4.52 10.97 -1.82
C SER A 54 5.01 11.82 -2.99
N PHE A 55 6.12 12.52 -2.79
CA PHE A 55 6.68 13.49 -3.75
C PHE A 55 5.67 14.58 -4.16
N GLY A 56 4.70 14.94 -3.28
CA GLY A 56 3.69 15.93 -3.55
C GLY A 56 2.65 15.53 -4.58
N ASP A 57 2.55 14.23 -4.92
CA ASP A 57 1.69 13.68 -5.97
C ASP A 57 1.85 14.36 -7.34
N TYR A 58 3.02 14.95 -7.59
CA TYR A 58 3.34 15.53 -8.89
C TYR A 58 3.24 14.46 -9.99
N LEU A 59 2.80 14.86 -11.16
CA LEU A 59 2.41 14.05 -12.30
C LEU A 59 1.13 13.25 -12.04
N ARG A 60 1.16 12.34 -11.09
CA ARG A 60 0.07 11.47 -10.70
C ARG A 60 0.37 10.86 -9.32
N ALA A 61 -0.68 10.66 -8.51
CA ALA A 61 -0.53 10.13 -7.16
C ALA A 61 0.27 8.81 -7.16
N GLY A 62 1.32 8.78 -6.35
CA GLY A 62 2.17 7.61 -6.18
C GLY A 62 3.17 7.30 -7.29
N ILE A 63 3.06 7.90 -8.49
CA ILE A 63 3.91 7.50 -9.63
C ILE A 63 5.40 7.76 -9.40
N LEU A 64 5.77 8.87 -8.77
CA LEU A 64 7.17 9.18 -8.50
C LEU A 64 7.78 8.23 -7.49
N ALA A 65 7.00 7.79 -6.51
CA ALA A 65 7.45 6.82 -5.52
C ALA A 65 7.86 5.48 -6.15
N THR A 66 7.23 5.07 -7.26
CA THR A 66 7.56 3.82 -7.96
C THR A 66 8.99 3.78 -8.49
N LYS A 67 9.63 4.94 -8.65
CA LYS A 67 11.02 5.04 -9.11
C LYS A 67 12.04 4.87 -8.00
N SER A 68 11.60 4.85 -6.74
CA SER A 68 12.47 4.75 -5.58
C SER A 68 13.15 3.38 -5.48
N PRO A 69 14.41 3.32 -5.01
CA PRO A 69 15.08 2.05 -4.76
C PRO A 69 14.30 1.14 -3.82
N ALA A 70 13.70 1.68 -2.75
CA ALA A 70 12.91 0.92 -1.79
C ALA A 70 11.71 0.20 -2.44
N ILE A 71 11.05 0.78 -3.45
CA ILE A 71 9.94 0.10 -4.14
C ILE A 71 10.42 -1.09 -4.97
N LYS A 72 11.62 -1.04 -5.53
CA LYS A 72 12.20 -2.22 -6.20
C LYS A 72 12.37 -3.37 -5.21
N GLU A 73 12.81 -3.06 -3.98
CA GLU A 73 12.90 -4.05 -2.90
C GLU A 73 11.53 -4.54 -2.44
N VAL A 74 10.54 -3.65 -2.31
CA VAL A 74 9.15 -4.03 -2.01
C VAL A 74 8.64 -5.03 -3.05
N ILE A 75 8.82 -4.76 -4.35
CA ILE A 75 8.42 -5.68 -5.43
C ILE A 75 9.16 -7.02 -5.31
N ARG A 76 10.46 -6.99 -5.01
CA ARG A 76 11.27 -8.20 -4.82
C ARG A 76 10.75 -9.04 -3.65
N HIS A 77 10.39 -8.41 -2.53
CA HIS A 77 9.85 -9.09 -1.36
C HIS A 77 8.41 -9.58 -1.56
N ALA A 78 7.57 -8.81 -2.26
CA ALA A 78 6.23 -9.24 -2.66
C ALA A 78 6.27 -10.55 -3.45
N LYS A 79 7.17 -10.64 -4.45
CA LYS A 79 7.39 -11.87 -5.23
C LYS A 79 7.87 -13.07 -4.40
N LYS A 80 8.41 -12.83 -3.21
CA LYS A 80 8.80 -13.87 -2.24
C LYS A 80 7.69 -14.21 -1.24
N GLY A 81 6.49 -13.64 -1.41
CA GLY A 81 5.34 -13.86 -0.53
C GLY A 81 5.38 -13.07 0.78
N VAL A 82 6.21 -12.03 0.89
CA VAL A 82 6.16 -11.12 2.03
C VAL A 82 4.87 -10.28 1.94
N PRO A 83 4.04 -10.21 3.00
CA PRO A 83 2.85 -9.38 3.01
C PRO A 83 3.20 -7.90 2.85
N ILE A 84 2.48 -7.23 1.94
CA ILE A 84 2.61 -5.79 1.72
C ILE A 84 1.27 -5.12 1.99
N ILE A 85 1.27 -4.06 2.77
CA ILE A 85 0.06 -3.27 3.07
C ILE A 85 0.26 -1.83 2.60
N GLY A 86 -0.56 -1.39 1.66
CA GLY A 86 -0.62 0.00 1.20
C GLY A 86 -1.85 0.71 1.72
N ILE A 87 -1.69 1.89 2.31
CA ILE A 87 -2.77 2.69 2.88
C ILE A 87 -2.88 4.00 2.12
N CYS A 88 -4.06 4.34 1.59
CA CYS A 88 -4.32 5.57 0.86
C CYS A 88 -3.28 5.79 -0.27
N ASN A 89 -2.36 6.74 -0.12
CA ASN A 89 -1.28 6.95 -1.10
C ASN A 89 -0.41 5.69 -1.29
N GLY A 90 -0.22 4.88 -0.24
CA GLY A 90 0.44 3.58 -0.35
C GLY A 90 -0.28 2.61 -1.31
N PHE A 91 -1.63 2.59 -1.30
CA PHE A 91 -2.41 1.84 -2.29
C PHE A 91 -2.16 2.35 -3.71
N GLN A 92 -2.14 3.67 -3.89
CA GLN A 92 -1.85 4.28 -5.18
C GLN A 92 -0.47 3.88 -5.70
N ILE A 93 0.54 3.85 -4.82
CA ILE A 93 1.89 3.38 -5.17
C ILE A 93 1.86 1.91 -5.59
N LEU A 94 1.16 1.05 -4.86
CA LEU A 94 1.06 -0.38 -5.19
C LEU A 94 0.38 -0.60 -6.55
N THR A 95 -0.65 0.16 -6.87
CA THR A 95 -1.32 0.13 -8.17
C THR A 95 -0.38 0.62 -9.29
N GLU A 96 0.32 1.73 -9.07
CA GLU A 96 1.26 2.30 -10.06
C GLU A 96 2.47 1.40 -10.32
N CYS A 97 2.97 0.67 -9.32
CA CYS A 97 4.05 -0.29 -9.51
C CYS A 97 3.57 -1.69 -9.95
N LYS A 98 2.27 -1.85 -10.25
CA LYS A 98 1.67 -3.09 -10.75
C LYS A 98 1.75 -4.28 -9.77
N LEU A 99 1.82 -4.01 -8.48
CA LEU A 99 1.61 -5.01 -7.44
C LEU A 99 0.13 -5.25 -7.16
N LEU A 100 -0.72 -4.30 -7.52
CA LEU A 100 -2.17 -4.44 -7.58
C LEU A 100 -2.63 -4.26 -9.01
N GLU A 101 -3.66 -5.00 -9.40
CA GLU A 101 -4.30 -4.84 -10.71
C GLU A 101 -5.05 -3.52 -10.80
N GLY A 102 -5.29 -3.07 -12.03
CA GLY A 102 -6.03 -1.85 -12.32
C GLY A 102 -5.12 -0.67 -12.64
N ALA A 103 -5.73 0.50 -12.71
CA ALA A 103 -5.09 1.78 -12.99
C ALA A 103 -5.83 2.91 -12.28
N LEU A 104 -5.08 3.93 -11.86
CA LEU A 104 -5.64 5.16 -11.32
C LEU A 104 -5.85 6.15 -12.46
N ILE A 105 -7.09 6.61 -12.62
CA ILE A 105 -7.46 7.61 -13.60
C ILE A 105 -8.18 8.79 -12.93
N LYS A 106 -8.16 9.94 -13.58
CA LYS A 106 -8.93 11.10 -13.11
C LYS A 106 -10.42 10.84 -13.25
N ASN A 107 -11.21 11.35 -12.31
CA ASN A 107 -12.68 11.33 -12.43
C ASN A 107 -13.11 11.96 -13.76
N SER A 108 -14.13 11.40 -14.38
CA SER A 108 -14.69 11.94 -15.64
C SER A 108 -15.11 13.39 -15.52
N SER A 109 -15.63 13.79 -14.35
CA SER A 109 -15.99 15.18 -14.03
C SER A 109 -14.80 16.09 -13.77
N GLN A 110 -13.59 15.55 -13.62
CA GLN A 110 -12.38 16.23 -13.15
C GLN A 110 -12.52 16.91 -11.77
N LEU A 111 -13.60 16.64 -11.06
CA LEU A 111 -13.90 17.17 -9.73
C LEU A 111 -13.77 16.05 -8.69
N PHE A 112 -13.44 16.45 -7.46
CA PHE A 112 -13.47 15.54 -6.33
C PHE A 112 -14.90 14.99 -6.13
N SER A 113 -15.02 13.69 -5.95
CA SER A 113 -16.30 13.02 -5.72
C SER A 113 -16.29 12.34 -4.35
N CYS A 114 -17.14 12.80 -3.44
CA CYS A 114 -17.35 12.19 -2.13
C CYS A 114 -18.70 11.47 -2.12
N LYS A 115 -18.68 10.15 -2.35
CA LYS A 115 -19.90 9.34 -2.41
C LYS A 115 -19.71 8.05 -1.61
N LYS A 116 -20.79 7.55 -1.02
CA LYS A 116 -20.85 6.18 -0.51
C LYS A 116 -20.93 5.24 -1.70
N VAL A 117 -20.09 4.23 -1.74
CA VAL A 117 -20.06 3.22 -2.79
C VAL A 117 -19.99 1.84 -2.16
N PHE A 118 -20.53 0.86 -2.86
CA PHE A 118 -20.36 -0.55 -2.51
C PHE A 118 -19.15 -1.10 -3.24
N LEU A 119 -18.33 -1.86 -2.54
CA LEU A 119 -17.18 -2.55 -3.12
C LEU A 119 -17.52 -4.01 -3.30
N ILE A 120 -17.21 -4.52 -4.46
CA ILE A 120 -17.19 -5.94 -4.73
C ILE A 120 -15.71 -6.33 -4.83
N PRO A 121 -15.14 -7.00 -3.82
CA PRO A 121 -13.78 -7.47 -3.92
C PRO A 121 -13.68 -8.54 -5.01
N LEU A 122 -12.67 -8.40 -5.88
CA LEU A 122 -12.30 -9.46 -6.80
C LEU A 122 -11.63 -10.56 -5.96
N LEU A 123 -12.27 -11.71 -5.89
CA LEU A 123 -11.93 -12.82 -4.98
C LEU A 123 -10.49 -13.35 -5.12
N SER A 124 -9.82 -13.07 -6.21
CA SER A 124 -8.43 -13.49 -6.43
C SER A 124 -7.38 -12.66 -5.67
N GLU A 125 -7.73 -11.47 -5.18
CA GLU A 125 -6.73 -10.53 -4.66
C GLU A 125 -7.07 -9.88 -3.32
N VAL A 126 -8.32 -9.95 -2.88
CA VAL A 126 -8.73 -9.45 -1.57
C VAL A 126 -8.78 -10.60 -0.59
N LEU A 127 -7.69 -10.81 0.12
CA LEU A 127 -7.71 -11.64 1.31
C LEU A 127 -8.51 -10.92 2.40
N LEU A 128 -9.82 -11.08 2.37
CA LEU A 128 -10.62 -10.98 3.57
C LEU A 128 -10.15 -12.11 4.48
N PHE A 129 -9.66 -11.76 5.66
CA PHE A 129 -9.30 -12.64 6.75
C PHE A 129 -9.92 -14.04 6.63
N GLN A 130 -9.18 -14.98 6.12
CA GLN A 130 -9.37 -16.38 6.41
C GLN A 130 -8.18 -16.82 7.24
N PRO A 131 -8.38 -17.19 8.51
CA PRO A 131 -7.35 -17.87 9.24
C PRO A 131 -7.28 -19.30 8.70
N TYR A 132 -6.13 -19.72 8.27
CA TYR A 132 -5.78 -21.05 7.79
C TYR A 132 -6.00 -21.37 6.31
N GLU A 133 -4.92 -21.84 5.75
CA GLU A 133 -4.74 -22.47 4.44
C GLU A 133 -4.61 -21.56 3.24
N LEU A 134 -3.40 -21.07 3.01
CA LEU A 134 -2.88 -20.87 1.64
C LEU A 134 -1.36 -20.81 1.66
N ALA A 135 -0.77 -21.98 1.71
CA ALA A 135 0.67 -22.18 1.54
C ALA A 135 0.98 -22.60 0.10
N SER A 136 0.56 -21.86 -0.90
CA SER A 136 1.02 -22.15 -2.26
C SER A 136 0.87 -21.07 -3.31
N ASP A 137 0.47 -19.82 -2.99
CA ASP A 137 0.49 -18.84 -4.06
C ASP A 137 0.87 -17.41 -3.62
N THR A 138 1.59 -16.81 -4.49
CA THR A 138 2.37 -15.61 -4.50
C THR A 138 1.55 -14.36 -4.24
N SER A 139 2.06 -13.50 -3.39
CA SER A 139 1.62 -12.11 -3.15
C SER A 139 0.42 -11.93 -2.21
N LYS A 140 0.66 -12.01 -0.92
CA LYS A 140 -0.29 -11.52 0.08
C LYS A 140 -0.22 -9.97 0.13
N ILE A 141 -0.98 -9.31 -0.71
CA ILE A 141 -1.10 -7.85 -0.69
C ILE A 141 -2.39 -7.50 0.03
N PHE A 142 -2.27 -6.78 1.13
CA PHE A 142 -3.41 -6.32 1.91
C PHE A 142 -3.70 -4.86 1.59
N LEU A 143 -4.95 -4.59 1.26
CA LEU A 143 -5.43 -3.24 1.05
C LEU A 143 -6.22 -2.79 2.27
N LEU A 144 -5.65 -1.86 3.04
CA LEU A 144 -6.36 -1.12 4.07
C LEU A 144 -6.75 0.24 3.51
N MET A 145 -8.03 0.42 3.24
CA MET A 145 -8.55 1.74 2.88
C MET A 145 -9.04 2.46 4.13
N PRO A 146 -8.58 3.67 4.40
CA PRO A 146 -9.27 4.54 5.32
C PRO A 146 -10.61 4.93 4.72
N PHE A 147 -11.65 4.95 5.54
CA PHE A 147 -13.00 5.27 5.18
C PHE A 147 -13.12 6.47 4.23
N GLY A 148 -13.67 6.26 3.06
CA GLY A 148 -14.39 7.27 2.31
C GLY A 148 -13.69 7.95 1.13
N LEU A 149 -12.39 7.95 1.00
CA LEU A 149 -11.75 8.89 0.07
C LEU A 149 -11.20 8.33 -1.24
N VAL A 150 -10.89 7.06 -1.34
CA VAL A 150 -10.12 6.51 -2.48
C VAL A 150 -10.99 5.75 -3.48
N LEU A 151 -12.18 5.38 -3.09
CA LEU A 151 -13.07 4.56 -3.91
C LEU A 151 -13.74 5.29 -5.06
N SER A 152 -13.87 6.60 -4.96
CA SER A 152 -14.49 7.40 -6.02
C SER A 152 -13.65 7.44 -7.31
N ASN A 153 -12.36 7.17 -7.22
CA ASN A 153 -11.47 7.20 -8.38
C ASN A 153 -11.37 5.85 -9.11
N LEU A 154 -11.74 4.74 -8.46
CA LEU A 154 -11.66 3.41 -9.05
C LEU A 154 -12.93 2.99 -9.84
N ILE A 155 -14.08 3.56 -9.51
CA ILE A 155 -15.38 3.14 -10.03
C ILE A 155 -15.91 4.07 -11.13
N GLY A 156 -15.16 5.09 -11.49
CA GLY A 156 -15.57 6.04 -12.54
C GLY A 156 -15.52 5.51 -13.98
N THR A 157 -15.29 4.20 -14.20
CA THR A 157 -15.15 3.61 -15.53
C THR A 157 -15.79 2.23 -15.65
N LEU A 158 -17.02 2.10 -15.21
CA LEU A 158 -17.93 1.07 -15.69
C LEU A 158 -19.18 1.71 -16.23
#